data_d83a48dbddac931021a8e08838bccca5
#
_entry.id   d83a48dbddac931021a8e08838bccca5
#
_cell.length_a   1.000
_cell.length_b   1.000
_cell.length_c   1.000
_cell.angle_alpha   90.00
_cell.angle_beta   90.00
_cell.angle_gamma   90.00
#
_symmetry.space_group_name_H-M   'P 1'
#
loop_
_entity.id
_entity.type
_entity.pdbx_description
1 polymer ?
#
loop_
_entity_poly.entity_id
_entity_poly.type
_entity_poly.pdbx_seq_one_letter_code
_entity_poly.pdbx_strand_id
1 'polypeptide(L)'
;MKEDNKMNISRRGFLKTAALAGAALAMPAGLDKVFAAEPKQPETSRNDDTGVARIKGHRVLGTGKAAFEVSALGFGVMGMTYNRSQHPDKKQCIRLLHEAVDRGVTLFDTAIIYGPLTNENLAGEALSEFKGRISVTTKFGHEVIDGKGTGRQDSRPATIRRYCEESLRRLRLETLPMFYQHRAD
;
A
#
# COMPACT_ATOMS: atom_id res chain seq x y z
N MET A 1 -36.69 5.33 36.87
CA MET A 1 -36.39 4.45 35.71
C MET A 1 -36.26 5.34 34.51
N LYS A 2 -35.01 5.58 34.04
CA LYS A 2 -34.71 6.27 32.77
C LYS A 2 -34.14 5.22 31.84
N GLU A 3 -34.84 4.94 30.73
CA GLU A 3 -34.39 4.06 29.69
C GLU A 3 -33.33 4.78 28.87
N ASP A 4 -32.10 4.22 28.83
CA ASP A 4 -31.03 4.64 27.96
C ASP A 4 -31.31 4.10 26.53
N ASN A 5 -31.81 4.97 25.67
CA ASN A 5 -32.00 4.69 24.25
C ASN A 5 -30.66 4.75 23.51
N LYS A 6 -29.94 3.63 23.45
CA LYS A 6 -28.73 3.48 22.62
C LYS A 6 -29.13 3.42 21.15
N MET A 7 -28.99 4.55 20.48
CA MET A 7 -29.10 4.63 19.01
C MET A 7 -27.98 3.81 18.34
N ASN A 8 -28.34 2.66 17.81
CA ASN A 8 -27.42 1.79 17.07
C ASN A 8 -27.36 2.28 15.60
N ILE A 9 -26.41 3.21 15.32
CA ILE A 9 -26.22 3.74 13.97
C ILE A 9 -25.34 2.75 13.19
N SER A 10 -25.92 2.07 12.19
CA SER A 10 -25.17 1.22 11.28
C SER A 10 -24.19 2.05 10.41
N ARG A 11 -23.07 1.44 9.97
CA ARG A 11 -22.10 2.09 9.07
C ARG A 11 -22.72 2.68 7.81
N ARG A 12 -23.78 2.07 7.28
CA ARG A 12 -24.56 2.60 6.15
C ARG A 12 -25.41 3.83 6.52
N GLY A 13 -25.92 3.89 7.75
CA GLY A 13 -26.67 5.03 8.27
C GLY A 13 -25.78 6.25 8.47
N PHE A 14 -24.56 6.06 8.99
CA PHE A 14 -23.58 7.13 9.19
C PHE A 14 -23.21 7.82 7.86
N LEU A 15 -22.95 7.07 6.80
CA LEU A 15 -22.62 7.64 5.49
C LEU A 15 -23.78 8.42 4.86
N LYS A 16 -25.04 8.02 5.09
CA LYS A 16 -26.21 8.77 4.60
C LYS A 16 -26.46 10.06 5.37
N THR A 17 -26.16 10.10 6.67
CA THR A 17 -26.36 11.30 7.53
C THR A 17 -25.27 12.34 7.29
N ALA A 18 -24.02 11.91 7.00
CA ALA A 18 -22.92 12.83 6.67
C ALA A 18 -23.14 13.56 5.32
N ALA A 19 -23.87 12.96 4.38
CA ALA A 19 -24.21 13.59 3.10
C ALA A 19 -25.30 14.68 3.20
N LEU A 20 -26.09 14.72 4.27
CA LEU A 20 -27.19 15.67 4.48
C LEU A 20 -26.82 16.87 5.39
N ALA A 21 -25.67 16.84 6.07
CA ALA A 21 -25.22 17.90 6.97
C ALA A 21 -24.21 18.87 6.31
N GLY A 22 -24.04 18.83 4.99
CA GLY A 22 -23.26 19.80 4.23
C GLY A 22 -24.02 21.11 4.10
N ALA A 23 -23.99 21.91 5.19
CA ALA A 23 -24.52 23.27 5.18
C ALA A 23 -23.78 24.10 4.13
N ALA A 24 -24.55 24.83 3.32
CA ALA A 24 -24.10 25.80 2.34
C ALA A 24 -23.22 26.89 3.00
N LEU A 25 -21.91 26.68 3.00
CA LEU A 25 -20.95 27.76 3.11
C LEU A 25 -20.66 28.24 1.69
N ALA A 26 -21.02 29.49 1.42
CA ALA A 26 -20.72 30.16 0.15
C ALA A 26 -19.20 30.10 -0.09
N MET A 27 -18.78 29.26 -1.03
CA MET A 27 -17.39 29.19 -1.47
C MET A 27 -17.13 30.32 -2.49
N PRO A 28 -15.96 30.98 -2.45
CA PRO A 28 -15.62 32.01 -3.45
C PRO A 28 -15.55 31.35 -4.83
N ALA A 29 -16.13 32.04 -5.82
CA ALA A 29 -16.17 31.62 -7.22
C ALA A 29 -14.74 31.40 -7.76
N GLY A 30 -14.42 30.14 -8.10
CA GLY A 30 -13.11 29.77 -8.66
C GLY A 30 -12.57 28.39 -8.22
N LEU A 31 -13.18 27.74 -7.22
CA LEU A 31 -12.76 26.43 -6.73
C LEU A 31 -13.46 25.25 -7.41
N ASP A 32 -14.48 25.52 -8.22
CA ASP A 32 -15.30 24.50 -8.89
C ASP A 32 -14.50 23.65 -9.91
N LYS A 33 -13.35 24.16 -10.37
CA LYS A 33 -12.48 23.44 -11.32
C LYS A 33 -11.49 22.46 -10.66
N VAL A 34 -11.31 22.53 -9.34
CA VAL A 34 -10.35 21.67 -8.63
C VAL A 34 -10.97 20.33 -8.20
N PHE A 35 -12.30 20.30 -8.03
CA PHE A 35 -13.04 19.10 -7.60
C PHE A 35 -13.88 18.44 -8.69
N ALA A 36 -13.91 19.00 -9.92
CA ALA A 36 -14.72 18.51 -11.03
C ALA A 36 -14.08 17.41 -11.90
N ALA A 37 -12.90 16.92 -11.55
CA ALA A 37 -12.37 15.71 -12.18
C ALA A 37 -12.91 14.50 -11.43
N GLU A 38 -14.05 13.97 -11.84
CA GLU A 38 -14.40 12.60 -11.48
C GLU A 38 -13.20 11.70 -11.83
N PRO A 39 -12.73 10.85 -10.88
CA PRO A 39 -11.70 9.89 -11.22
C PRO A 39 -12.27 8.99 -12.31
N LYS A 40 -11.74 9.11 -13.54
CA LYS A 40 -12.05 8.14 -14.60
C LYS A 40 -11.83 6.76 -13.99
N GLN A 41 -12.88 5.96 -13.92
CA GLN A 41 -12.76 4.58 -13.48
C GLN A 41 -11.72 3.91 -14.37
N PRO A 42 -10.78 3.12 -13.79
CA PRO A 42 -9.81 2.41 -14.61
C PRO A 42 -10.59 1.52 -15.58
N GLU A 43 -10.37 1.72 -16.87
CA GLU A 43 -10.87 0.80 -17.88
C GLU A 43 -10.21 -0.55 -17.63
N THR A 44 -10.94 -1.46 -16.99
CA THR A 44 -10.58 -2.87 -16.95
C THR A 44 -10.87 -3.44 -18.35
N SER A 45 -9.96 -3.22 -19.31
CA SER A 45 -10.12 -3.87 -20.60
C SER A 45 -9.87 -5.36 -20.40
N ARG A 46 -10.89 -6.14 -20.68
CA ARG A 46 -10.82 -7.58 -20.77
C ARG A 46 -10.06 -7.94 -22.05
N ASN A 47 -9.08 -8.84 -21.86
CA ASN A 47 -8.42 -9.64 -22.88
C ASN A 47 -7.41 -8.94 -23.81
N ASP A 48 -6.14 -9.30 -23.61
CA ASP A 48 -5.23 -9.52 -24.71
C ASP A 48 -5.63 -10.86 -25.40
N ASP A 49 -5.05 -11.17 -26.54
CA ASP A 49 -5.34 -12.40 -27.32
C ASP A 49 -5.15 -13.71 -26.51
N THR A 50 -4.59 -13.64 -25.30
CA THR A 50 -4.35 -14.77 -24.41
C THR A 50 -5.51 -15.02 -23.43
N GLY A 51 -6.53 -14.15 -23.40
CA GLY A 51 -7.66 -14.23 -22.44
C GLY A 51 -7.29 -13.87 -21.00
N VAL A 52 -6.05 -13.45 -20.74
CA VAL A 52 -5.58 -13.09 -19.39
C VAL A 52 -5.87 -11.62 -19.13
N ALA A 53 -6.61 -11.35 -18.03
CA ALA A 53 -6.91 -9.98 -17.61
C ALA A 53 -5.63 -9.25 -17.20
N ARG A 54 -5.39 -8.05 -17.75
CA ARG A 54 -4.27 -7.17 -17.44
C ARG A 54 -4.73 -5.84 -16.87
N ILE A 55 -3.91 -5.25 -15.99
CA ILE A 55 -4.15 -3.92 -15.43
C ILE A 55 -3.66 -2.90 -16.45
N LYS A 56 -4.54 -1.99 -16.90
CA LYS A 56 -4.21 -0.93 -17.87
C LYS A 56 -4.23 0.48 -17.27
N GLY A 57 -4.90 0.65 -16.12
CA GLY A 57 -5.00 1.96 -15.47
C GLY A 57 -3.78 2.28 -14.62
N HIS A 58 -3.43 3.57 -14.55
CA HIS A 58 -2.33 4.09 -13.75
C HIS A 58 -2.80 5.15 -12.76
N ARG A 59 -2.02 5.39 -11.72
CA ARG A 59 -2.21 6.43 -10.72
C ARG A 59 -0.88 7.12 -10.45
N VAL A 60 -0.91 8.42 -10.20
CA VAL A 60 0.23 9.17 -9.72
C VAL A 60 0.12 9.31 -8.21
N LEU A 61 1.13 8.87 -7.49
CA LEU A 61 1.26 9.05 -6.05
C LEU A 61 2.28 10.17 -5.78
N GLY A 62 1.98 11.01 -4.76
CA GLY A 62 2.81 12.16 -4.44
C GLY A 62 2.61 13.35 -5.38
N THR A 63 3.43 14.39 -5.18
CA THR A 63 3.38 15.63 -5.96
C THR A 63 4.77 16.15 -6.28
N GLY A 64 4.91 16.99 -7.30
CA GLY A 64 6.17 17.61 -7.69
C GLY A 64 7.25 16.56 -8.01
N LYS A 65 8.48 16.79 -7.52
CA LYS A 65 9.62 15.89 -7.77
C LYS A 65 9.51 14.52 -7.08
N ALA A 66 8.63 14.38 -6.09
CA ALA A 66 8.38 13.13 -5.38
C ALA A 66 7.23 12.32 -5.99
N ALA A 67 6.62 12.82 -7.05
CA ALA A 67 5.56 12.09 -7.73
C ALA A 67 6.11 10.88 -8.48
N PHE A 68 5.42 9.74 -8.38
CA PHE A 68 5.74 8.53 -9.15
C PHE A 68 4.47 7.82 -9.61
N GLU A 69 4.54 7.26 -10.80
CA GLU A 69 3.40 6.57 -11.41
C GLU A 69 3.39 5.08 -11.03
N VAL A 70 2.19 4.56 -10.77
CA VAL A 70 1.97 3.15 -10.43
C VAL A 70 0.71 2.64 -11.11
N SER A 71 0.56 1.32 -11.20
CA SER A 71 -0.69 0.69 -11.63
C SER A 71 -1.86 1.04 -10.71
N ALA A 72 -3.07 1.07 -11.26
CA ALA A 72 -4.29 1.39 -10.50
C ALA A 72 -4.56 0.41 -9.35
N LEU A 73 -4.05 -0.82 -9.43
CA LEU A 73 -4.06 -1.82 -8.38
C LEU A 73 -2.64 -2.08 -7.91
N GLY A 74 -2.44 -2.13 -6.59
CA GLY A 74 -1.19 -2.56 -5.96
C GLY A 74 -1.29 -3.98 -5.41
N PHE A 75 -0.17 -4.60 -5.16
CA PHE A 75 -0.06 -5.95 -4.59
C PHE A 75 0.58 -5.90 -3.19
N GLY A 76 -0.17 -6.31 -2.17
CA GLY A 76 0.34 -6.45 -0.80
C GLY A 76 1.04 -7.79 -0.60
N VAL A 77 2.32 -7.78 -0.25
CA VAL A 77 3.15 -8.98 -0.09
C VAL A 77 2.98 -9.64 1.29
N MET A 78 2.36 -8.95 2.26
CA MET A 78 2.25 -9.38 3.66
C MET A 78 1.85 -10.85 3.84
N GLY A 79 0.80 -11.28 3.15
CA GLY A 79 0.23 -12.62 3.34
C GLY A 79 1.13 -13.77 2.90
N MET A 80 2.28 -13.49 2.30
CA MET A 80 3.24 -14.52 1.86
C MET A 80 4.13 -15.04 2.99
N THR A 81 4.35 -14.25 4.06
CA THR A 81 5.21 -14.64 5.18
C THR A 81 4.67 -14.21 6.55
N TYR A 82 3.51 -13.56 6.62
CA TYR A 82 3.03 -12.96 7.85
C TYR A 82 1.51 -13.01 7.96
N ASN A 83 1.02 -13.11 9.21
CA ASN A 83 -0.40 -12.98 9.59
C ASN A 83 -1.35 -13.98 8.92
N ARG A 84 -0.86 -15.20 8.64
CA ARG A 84 -1.64 -16.35 8.17
C ARG A 84 -1.19 -17.60 8.90
N SER A 85 -2.10 -18.56 9.08
CA SER A 85 -1.79 -19.87 9.68
C SER A 85 -0.93 -20.73 8.75
N GLN A 86 -1.05 -20.54 7.45
CA GLN A 86 -0.25 -21.24 6.44
C GLN A 86 0.22 -20.22 5.39
N HIS A 87 1.48 -20.34 4.99
CA HIS A 87 2.08 -19.54 3.94
C HIS A 87 2.38 -20.42 2.73
N PRO A 88 2.25 -19.88 1.50
CA PRO A 88 2.74 -20.58 0.31
C PRO A 88 4.24 -20.83 0.41
N ASP A 89 4.75 -21.85 -0.27
CA ASP A 89 6.19 -22.05 -0.37
C ASP A 89 6.86 -20.87 -1.12
N LYS A 90 8.16 -20.67 -0.88
CA LYS A 90 8.91 -19.54 -1.45
C LYS A 90 8.85 -19.50 -2.98
N LYS A 91 8.94 -20.66 -3.65
CA LYS A 91 8.90 -20.72 -5.12
C LYS A 91 7.53 -20.29 -5.65
N GLN A 92 6.48 -20.71 -4.95
CA GLN A 92 5.11 -20.30 -5.27
C GLN A 92 4.91 -18.79 -5.07
N CYS A 93 5.44 -18.22 -3.99
CA CYS A 93 5.41 -16.77 -3.75
C CYS A 93 6.12 -15.99 -4.87
N ILE A 94 7.32 -16.41 -5.27
CA ILE A 94 8.07 -15.79 -6.36
C ILE A 94 7.28 -15.85 -7.67
N ARG A 95 6.77 -17.02 -8.06
CA ARG A 95 5.92 -17.14 -9.26
C ARG A 95 4.72 -16.22 -9.24
N LEU A 96 4.05 -16.09 -8.09
CA LEU A 96 2.89 -15.21 -7.94
C LEU A 96 3.26 -13.73 -8.09
N LEU A 97 4.41 -13.31 -7.56
CA LEU A 97 4.91 -11.94 -7.72
C LEU A 97 5.28 -11.65 -9.18
N HIS A 98 5.93 -12.57 -9.88
CA HIS A 98 6.23 -12.44 -11.30
C HIS A 98 4.94 -12.36 -12.14
N GLU A 99 3.99 -13.26 -11.88
CA GLU A 99 2.66 -13.23 -12.54
C GLU A 99 1.94 -11.90 -12.33
N ALA A 100 2.04 -11.31 -11.13
CA ALA A 100 1.46 -10.00 -10.86
C ALA A 100 2.12 -8.90 -11.72
N VAL A 101 3.44 -8.93 -11.88
CA VAL A 101 4.17 -8.02 -12.78
C VAL A 101 3.73 -8.22 -14.23
N ASP A 102 3.63 -9.45 -14.69
CA ASP A 102 3.21 -9.79 -16.05
C ASP A 102 1.78 -9.34 -16.35
N ARG A 103 0.92 -9.29 -15.32
CA ARG A 103 -0.44 -8.75 -15.39
C ARG A 103 -0.52 -7.23 -15.28
N GLY A 104 0.61 -6.54 -15.19
CA GLY A 104 0.70 -5.08 -15.18
C GLY A 104 0.63 -4.45 -13.79
N VAL A 105 0.82 -5.21 -12.71
CA VAL A 105 1.03 -4.62 -11.38
C VAL A 105 2.41 -3.98 -11.33
N THR A 106 2.46 -2.69 -10.96
CA THR A 106 3.72 -1.96 -10.79
C THR A 106 3.92 -1.43 -9.39
N LEU A 107 2.97 -1.61 -8.47
CA LEU A 107 3.08 -1.23 -7.06
C LEU A 107 3.03 -2.47 -6.16
N PHE A 108 4.11 -2.71 -5.43
CA PHE A 108 4.21 -3.78 -4.43
C PHE A 108 4.48 -3.18 -3.05
N ASP A 109 3.76 -3.66 -2.03
CA ASP A 109 3.84 -3.10 -0.69
C ASP A 109 4.19 -4.18 0.34
N THR A 110 5.21 -3.90 1.14
CA THR A 110 5.70 -4.75 2.24
C THR A 110 5.91 -3.94 3.52
N ALA A 111 6.54 -4.51 4.55
CA ALA A 111 6.96 -3.83 5.77
C ALA A 111 8.05 -4.61 6.52
N ILE A 112 8.86 -3.91 7.31
CA ILE A 112 9.92 -4.52 8.14
C ILE A 112 9.39 -5.57 9.11
N ILE A 113 8.17 -5.38 9.65
CA ILE A 113 7.56 -6.28 10.64
C ILE A 113 6.99 -7.57 10.00
N TYR A 114 6.84 -7.64 8.69
CA TYR A 114 6.24 -8.81 8.06
C TYR A 114 7.22 -9.99 8.03
N GLY A 115 6.90 -11.00 8.82
CA GLY A 115 7.64 -12.22 8.98
C GLY A 115 8.92 -12.23 9.81
N PRO A 116 9.21 -11.33 10.79
CA PRO A 116 9.84 -10.04 10.58
C PRO A 116 11.06 -10.11 9.65
N LEU A 117 11.23 -9.09 8.82
CA LEU A 117 12.29 -8.93 7.80
C LEU A 117 12.22 -9.93 6.62
N THR A 118 11.63 -11.11 6.80
CA THR A 118 11.63 -12.17 5.77
C THR A 118 10.78 -11.81 4.55
N ASN A 119 9.75 -10.99 4.74
CA ASN A 119 8.89 -10.51 3.64
C ASN A 119 9.65 -9.57 2.70
N GLU A 120 10.44 -8.64 3.23
CA GLU A 120 11.30 -7.78 2.41
C GLU A 120 12.38 -8.58 1.67
N ASN A 121 12.97 -9.60 2.31
CA ASN A 121 13.93 -10.49 1.65
C ASN A 121 13.28 -11.25 0.48
N LEU A 122 12.07 -11.78 0.67
CA LEU A 122 11.30 -12.43 -0.38
C LEU A 122 10.96 -11.47 -1.52
N ALA A 123 10.46 -10.27 -1.20
CA ALA A 123 10.15 -9.25 -2.19
C ALA A 123 11.39 -8.81 -2.97
N GLY A 124 12.53 -8.60 -2.28
CA GLY A 124 13.80 -8.24 -2.91
C GLY A 124 14.33 -9.33 -3.83
N GLU A 125 14.20 -10.61 -3.45
CA GLU A 125 14.62 -11.73 -4.30
C GLU A 125 13.74 -11.84 -5.56
N ALA A 126 12.42 -11.72 -5.39
CA ALA A 126 11.48 -11.89 -6.49
C ALA A 126 11.40 -10.68 -7.44
N LEU A 127 11.56 -9.47 -6.92
CA LEU A 127 11.21 -8.25 -7.65
C LEU A 127 12.42 -7.43 -8.14
N SER A 128 13.64 -7.75 -7.67
CA SER A 128 14.83 -6.95 -8.03
C SER A 128 15.18 -6.97 -9.52
N GLU A 129 14.79 -8.00 -10.25
CA GLU A 129 15.00 -8.08 -11.71
C GLU A 129 14.10 -7.10 -12.50
N PHE A 130 13.02 -6.61 -11.88
CA PHE A 130 12.07 -5.67 -12.49
C PHE A 130 12.37 -4.20 -12.11
N LYS A 131 13.55 -3.89 -11.58
CA LYS A 131 13.97 -2.51 -11.25
C LYS A 131 13.71 -1.55 -12.41
N GLY A 132 13.22 -0.35 -12.09
CA GLY A 132 12.85 0.66 -13.09
C GLY A 132 11.50 0.43 -13.78
N ARG A 133 10.89 -0.75 -13.64
CA ARG A 133 9.55 -1.06 -14.16
C ARG A 133 8.47 -1.09 -13.09
N ILE A 134 8.87 -1.28 -11.85
CA ILE A 134 7.98 -1.40 -10.68
C ILE A 134 8.46 -0.51 -9.54
N SER A 135 7.55 -0.25 -8.60
CA SER A 135 7.76 0.45 -7.35
C SER A 135 7.52 -0.50 -6.18
N VAL A 136 8.50 -0.66 -5.30
CA VAL A 136 8.32 -1.39 -4.04
C VAL A 136 8.33 -0.40 -2.89
N THR A 137 7.27 -0.41 -2.09
CA THR A 137 7.11 0.44 -0.90
C THR A 137 7.23 -0.39 0.37
N THR A 138 7.74 0.20 1.44
CA THR A 138 7.83 -0.47 2.74
C THR A 138 7.61 0.51 3.88
N LYS A 139 7.54 -0.02 5.11
CA LYS A 139 7.07 0.73 6.27
C LYS A 139 8.03 0.57 7.44
N PHE A 140 8.19 1.65 8.22
CA PHE A 140 8.86 1.67 9.52
C PHE A 140 7.85 1.85 10.68
N GLY A 141 8.33 1.89 11.90
CA GLY A 141 7.56 2.22 13.10
C GLY A 141 7.49 1.05 14.09
N HIS A 142 7.34 -0.18 13.63
CA HIS A 142 7.45 -1.33 14.54
C HIS A 142 8.91 -1.60 14.91
N GLU A 143 9.17 -1.78 16.22
CA GLU A 143 10.50 -2.16 16.69
C GLU A 143 10.76 -3.64 16.38
N VAL A 144 11.90 -3.90 15.75
CA VAL A 144 12.39 -5.26 15.44
C VAL A 144 13.81 -5.39 16.00
N ILE A 145 14.01 -6.35 16.90
CA ILE A 145 15.31 -6.69 17.51
C ILE A 145 15.60 -8.16 17.22
N ASP A 146 16.79 -8.46 16.70
CA ASP A 146 17.23 -9.83 16.37
C ASP A 146 16.20 -10.61 15.52
N GLY A 147 15.61 -9.95 14.55
CA GLY A 147 14.62 -10.55 13.66
C GLY A 147 13.27 -10.83 14.31
N LYS A 148 12.98 -10.27 15.48
CA LYS A 148 11.71 -10.44 16.19
C LYS A 148 11.05 -9.09 16.46
N GLY A 149 9.75 -9.02 16.20
CA GLY A 149 8.95 -7.86 16.61
C GLY A 149 8.77 -7.83 18.13
N THR A 150 9.06 -6.69 18.76
CA THR A 150 8.96 -6.54 20.23
C THR A 150 7.55 -6.17 20.69
N GLY A 151 6.66 -5.83 19.76
CA GLY A 151 5.33 -5.27 20.06
C GLY A 151 5.35 -3.76 20.33
N ARG A 152 6.52 -3.14 20.42
CA ARG A 152 6.69 -1.69 20.62
C ARG A 152 6.81 -0.95 19.30
N GLN A 153 6.66 0.38 19.36
CA GLN A 153 6.92 1.29 18.25
C GLN A 153 8.25 2.01 18.48
N ASP A 154 8.97 2.33 17.41
CA ASP A 154 10.16 3.18 17.43
C ASP A 154 10.26 3.98 16.15
N SER A 155 9.85 5.24 16.20
CA SER A 155 9.93 6.20 15.09
C SER A 155 10.95 7.31 15.36
N ARG A 156 11.96 7.06 16.19
CA ARG A 156 13.08 8.02 16.39
C ARG A 156 13.86 8.19 15.09
N PRO A 157 14.30 9.40 14.75
CA PRO A 157 15.00 9.69 13.48
C PRO A 157 16.18 8.75 13.18
N ALA A 158 16.96 8.38 14.20
CA ALA A 158 18.08 7.44 14.03
C ALA A 158 17.59 6.03 13.64
N THR A 159 16.49 5.55 14.25
CA THR A 159 15.89 4.24 13.94
C THR A 159 15.29 4.25 12.55
N ILE A 160 14.57 5.31 12.17
CA ILE A 160 14.00 5.43 10.82
C ILE A 160 15.10 5.36 9.76
N ARG A 161 16.20 6.09 9.95
CA ARG A 161 17.35 6.09 9.03
C ARG A 161 17.96 4.69 8.89
N ARG A 162 18.25 4.06 10.01
CA ARG A 162 18.78 2.68 10.05
C ARG A 162 17.84 1.70 9.34
N TYR A 163 16.54 1.74 9.63
CA TYR A 163 15.56 0.86 8.99
C TYR A 163 15.45 1.11 7.49
N CYS A 164 15.54 2.37 7.03
CA CYS A 164 15.56 2.69 5.61
C CYS A 164 16.73 2.01 4.90
N GLU A 165 17.95 2.15 5.44
CA GLU A 165 19.16 1.53 4.88
C GLU A 165 19.11 0.00 4.88
N GLU A 166 18.57 -0.59 5.95
CA GLU A 166 18.38 -2.03 6.07
C GLU A 166 17.32 -2.56 5.09
N SER A 167 16.21 -1.83 4.91
CA SER A 167 15.16 -2.18 3.94
C SER A 167 15.68 -2.10 2.50
N LEU A 168 16.45 -1.07 2.16
CA LEU A 168 17.11 -0.98 0.84
C LEU A 168 17.96 -2.21 0.55
N ARG A 169 18.74 -2.68 1.53
CA ARG A 169 19.57 -3.89 1.37
C ARG A 169 18.73 -5.14 1.18
N ARG A 170 17.68 -5.36 2.00
CA ARG A 170 16.81 -6.54 1.90
C ARG A 170 16.02 -6.54 0.59
N LEU A 171 15.50 -5.40 0.18
CA LEU A 171 14.76 -5.22 -1.06
C LEU A 171 15.65 -5.18 -2.31
N ARG A 172 16.99 -5.11 -2.13
CA ARG A 172 18.00 -4.99 -3.21
C ARG A 172 17.76 -3.77 -4.10
N LEU A 173 17.34 -2.65 -3.49
CA LEU A 173 17.04 -1.39 -4.14
C LEU A 173 18.04 -0.31 -3.75
N GLU A 174 18.23 0.68 -4.62
CA GLU A 174 19.03 1.87 -4.36
C GLU A 174 18.21 3.01 -3.76
N THR A 175 16.90 3.04 -4.09
CA THR A 175 15.96 4.04 -3.61
C THR A 175 14.62 3.40 -3.25
N LEU A 176 13.93 3.97 -2.25
CA LEU A 176 12.54 3.64 -1.94
C LEU A 176 11.64 4.78 -2.46
N PRO A 177 10.71 4.50 -3.37
CA PRO A 177 9.80 5.53 -3.86
C PRO A 177 8.88 6.04 -2.74
N MET A 178 8.57 5.19 -1.76
CA MET A 178 7.82 5.55 -0.56
C MET A 178 8.26 4.69 0.63
N PHE A 179 8.63 5.38 1.72
CA PHE A 179 8.93 4.80 3.03
C PHE A 179 8.07 5.51 4.07
N TYR A 180 7.16 4.81 4.72
CA TYR A 180 6.13 5.44 5.53
C TYR A 180 5.89 4.76 6.87
N GLN A 181 5.30 5.50 7.80
CA GLN A 181 5.03 5.00 9.14
C GLN A 181 3.87 4.02 9.13
N HIS A 182 4.08 2.85 9.71
CA HIS A 182 3.10 1.77 9.72
C HIS A 182 1.97 2.03 10.72
N ARG A 183 2.34 2.58 11.88
CA ARG A 183 1.44 3.00 12.97
C ARG A 183 2.05 4.21 13.66
N ALA A 184 1.21 5.08 14.15
CA ALA A 184 1.63 6.15 15.06
C ALA A 184 2.09 5.56 16.40
N ASP A 185 3.14 6.11 16.99
CA ASP A 185 3.70 5.85 18.31
C ASP A 185 3.35 6.97 19.27
#